data_cb2189b14bb53093823cd65477544995
#
_entry.id   cb2189b14bb53093823cd65477544995
#
_cell.length_a   1.000
_cell.length_b   1.000
_cell.length_c   1.000
_cell.angle_alpha   90.00
_cell.angle_beta   90.00
_cell.angle_gamma   90.00
#
_symmetry.space_group_name_H-M   'P 1'
#
loop_
_entity.id
_entity.type
_entity.pdbx_description
1 polymer ?
#
loop_
_entity_poly.entity_id
_entity_poly.type
_entity_poly.pdbx_seq_one_letter_code
_entity_poly.pdbx_strand_id
1 'polypeptide(L)'
;MFSGATDPSDPSPRRPGSNPGGAIRVSGLLAWMAAALVAAPSAAQVSLPGASYERQVVLELFTAQGCSACPPADSMLAQLAMREDVIALALHVDYWDYIGWADTFALPEHTDRQKYYARRNGHSTIYTPQVIVNGADVIEGFRVMQVMNAIDQHRGEPAQIVLQLNRASSGALEIRAHRNEGAEGAAAIVSRSAHGGGAEALAASGRAGSGGEERLVLKLVRYTPSATVEIEAGENEGRRGEYHNIVTSWQTIGTWDMRSPLEMSVQIDGSDPLVVLIQERDQGEIMAAARLR
;
A
#
# COMPACT_ATOMS: atom_id res chain seq x y z
N MET A 1 -37.04 1.54 -56.61
CA MET A 1 -38.47 1.85 -56.85
C MET A 1 -38.98 2.63 -55.66
N PHE A 2 -39.41 3.85 -55.95
CA PHE A 2 -40.33 4.75 -55.27
C PHE A 2 -40.05 5.11 -53.80
N SER A 3 -39.65 6.34 -53.49
CA SER A 3 -40.19 7.69 -53.75
C SER A 3 -41.25 8.12 -52.74
N GLY A 4 -41.08 9.35 -52.28
CA GLY A 4 -42.09 10.28 -51.79
C GLY A 4 -41.77 10.79 -50.38
N ALA A 5 -41.12 11.87 -50.08
CA ALA A 5 -41.49 13.29 -50.24
C ALA A 5 -42.80 13.65 -49.57
N THR A 6 -42.87 14.53 -48.56
CA THR A 6 -43.15 15.96 -48.68
C THR A 6 -43.29 16.61 -47.30
N ASP A 7 -42.62 17.71 -47.11
CA ASP A 7 -42.93 18.88 -46.29
C ASP A 7 -44.15 19.62 -46.89
N PRO A 8 -44.85 20.57 -46.30
CA PRO A 8 -44.43 21.74 -45.52
C PRO A 8 -45.48 22.32 -44.50
N SER A 9 -45.11 23.27 -43.66
CA SER A 9 -45.70 24.64 -43.59
C SER A 9 -45.60 25.26 -42.20
N ASP A 10 -44.74 26.27 -42.14
CA ASP A 10 -44.80 27.45 -41.26
C ASP A 10 -46.08 28.27 -41.54
N PRO A 11 -46.66 29.02 -40.61
CA PRO A 11 -46.33 30.45 -40.55
C PRO A 11 -46.39 31.13 -39.16
N SER A 12 -45.43 32.01 -38.92
CA SER A 12 -45.62 33.25 -38.13
C SER A 12 -46.59 34.21 -38.85
N PRO A 13 -47.04 35.38 -38.36
CA PRO A 13 -46.65 36.25 -37.24
C PRO A 13 -47.83 36.99 -36.53
N ARG A 14 -47.53 37.78 -35.47
CA ARG A 14 -48.09 39.14 -35.28
C ARG A 14 -47.66 39.82 -33.97
N ARG A 15 -46.98 40.94 -34.09
CA ARG A 15 -47.05 42.11 -33.18
C ARG A 15 -48.19 43.02 -33.71
N PRO A 16 -48.73 43.99 -33.00
CA PRO A 16 -48.12 45.01 -32.18
C PRO A 16 -48.98 45.52 -31.00
N GLY A 17 -48.47 46.46 -30.21
CA GLY A 17 -49.30 47.26 -29.32
C GLY A 17 -48.46 48.18 -28.42
N SER A 18 -48.43 49.43 -28.82
CA SER A 18 -47.68 50.54 -28.25
C SER A 18 -48.35 51.28 -27.08
N ASN A 19 -47.57 51.68 -26.08
CA ASN A 19 -47.54 52.99 -25.37
C ASN A 19 -48.71 53.42 -24.47
N PRO A 20 -48.58 54.47 -23.63
CA PRO A 20 -47.39 55.10 -22.98
C PRO A 20 -47.63 55.49 -21.51
N GLY A 21 -46.61 55.96 -20.82
CA GLY A 21 -46.76 57.06 -19.84
C GLY A 21 -46.54 56.75 -18.35
N GLY A 22 -45.53 57.37 -17.80
CA GLY A 22 -45.42 57.44 -16.34
C GLY A 22 -43.98 57.73 -15.84
N ALA A 23 -43.52 58.97 -16.02
CA ALA A 23 -42.30 59.41 -15.37
C ALA A 23 -42.49 59.62 -13.87
N ILE A 24 -41.74 58.94 -13.04
CA ILE A 24 -41.53 59.32 -11.68
C ILE A 24 -40.01 59.36 -11.41
N ARG A 25 -39.55 60.61 -11.21
CA ARG A 25 -38.24 60.90 -10.67
C ARG A 25 -38.27 60.50 -9.17
N VAL A 26 -37.35 59.66 -8.74
CA VAL A 26 -36.98 59.55 -7.34
C VAL A 26 -35.45 59.53 -7.25
N SER A 27 -34.99 60.50 -6.51
CA SER A 27 -33.59 60.82 -6.21
C SER A 27 -32.83 59.72 -5.51
N GLY A 28 -31.61 59.69 -5.79
CA GLY A 28 -30.42 59.05 -5.22
C GLY A 28 -30.51 58.47 -3.81
N LEU A 29 -29.93 57.26 -3.75
CA LEU A 29 -29.25 56.77 -2.56
C LEU A 29 -28.15 55.83 -3.04
N LEU A 30 -26.91 56.32 -2.96
CA LEU A 30 -25.71 55.51 -3.11
C LEU A 30 -25.70 54.48 -1.97
N ALA A 31 -26.05 53.23 -2.28
CA ALA A 31 -25.83 52.11 -1.39
C ALA A 31 -24.45 51.52 -1.69
N TRP A 32 -23.53 51.78 -0.83
CA TRP A 32 -22.24 51.10 -0.76
C TRP A 32 -22.50 49.61 -0.46
N MET A 33 -22.34 48.74 -1.48
CA MET A 33 -22.23 47.30 -1.24
C MET A 33 -20.82 47.01 -0.70
N ALA A 34 -20.72 46.90 0.61
CA ALA A 34 -19.57 46.29 1.25
C ALA A 34 -19.59 44.78 0.89
N ALA A 35 -18.73 44.34 -0.02
CA ALA A 35 -18.46 42.94 -0.23
C ALA A 35 -17.79 42.35 1.00
N ALA A 36 -18.60 41.69 1.85
CA ALA A 36 -18.07 40.88 2.93
C ALA A 36 -17.38 39.66 2.30
N LEU A 37 -16.04 39.67 2.25
CA LEU A 37 -15.23 38.47 2.06
C LEU A 37 -15.55 37.52 3.21
N VAL A 38 -16.41 36.54 2.99
CA VAL A 38 -16.54 35.40 3.88
C VAL A 38 -15.30 34.54 3.68
N ALA A 39 -14.29 34.74 4.49
CA ALA A 39 -13.18 33.81 4.64
C ALA A 39 -13.77 32.50 5.14
N ALA A 40 -13.84 31.48 4.27
CA ALA A 40 -14.17 30.13 4.68
C ALA A 40 -13.14 29.71 5.74
N PRO A 41 -13.57 29.19 6.92
CA PRO A 41 -12.61 28.64 7.86
C PRO A 41 -11.90 27.47 7.20
N SER A 42 -10.58 27.59 7.01
CA SER A 42 -9.74 26.42 6.80
C SER A 42 -10.03 25.47 7.95
N ALA A 43 -10.62 24.32 7.65
CA ALA A 43 -10.73 23.24 8.61
C ALA A 43 -9.29 22.81 8.96
N ALA A 44 -8.76 23.44 10.00
CA ALA A 44 -7.57 22.94 10.65
C ALA A 44 -7.91 21.52 11.11
N GLN A 45 -7.31 20.51 10.49
CA GLN A 45 -7.36 19.16 10.99
C GLN A 45 -6.73 19.17 12.37
N VAL A 46 -7.57 19.11 13.38
CA VAL A 46 -7.13 18.90 14.77
C VAL A 46 -6.58 17.47 14.79
N SER A 47 -5.27 17.32 14.63
CA SER A 47 -4.57 16.10 14.99
C SER A 47 -4.76 15.94 16.50
N LEU A 48 -5.58 14.97 16.89
CA LEU A 48 -5.73 14.60 18.29
C LEU A 48 -4.36 14.11 18.78
N PRO A 49 -3.77 14.72 19.82
CA PRO A 49 -2.53 14.21 20.39
C PRO A 49 -2.85 12.86 21.03
N GLY A 50 -2.27 11.79 20.51
CA GLY A 50 -2.40 10.44 21.06
C GLY A 50 -3.00 9.38 20.14
N ALA A 51 -3.26 9.65 18.88
CA ALA A 51 -3.55 8.57 17.92
C ALA A 51 -2.28 7.74 17.74
N SER A 52 -2.19 6.61 18.42
CA SER A 52 -1.19 5.60 18.11
C SER A 52 -1.53 5.04 16.72
N TYR A 53 -0.75 5.44 15.70
CA TYR A 53 -0.86 4.78 14.40
C TYR A 53 -0.30 3.38 14.56
N GLU A 54 -1.18 2.38 14.55
CA GLU A 54 -0.75 0.98 14.59
C GLU A 54 0.01 0.66 13.30
N ARG A 55 1.22 0.10 13.48
CA ARG A 55 2.05 -0.34 12.36
C ARG A 55 1.41 -1.58 11.73
N GLN A 56 1.09 -1.51 10.45
CA GLN A 56 0.73 -2.71 9.70
C GLN A 56 1.99 -3.53 9.44
N VAL A 57 1.92 -4.82 9.74
CA VAL A 57 3.05 -5.75 9.53
C VAL A 57 2.94 -6.37 8.15
N VAL A 58 4.00 -6.27 7.36
CA VAL A 58 4.06 -6.89 6.03
C VAL A 58 4.67 -8.29 6.14
N LEU A 59 3.97 -9.25 5.57
CA LEU A 59 4.42 -10.63 5.46
C LEU A 59 4.53 -11.01 3.99
N GLU A 60 5.71 -11.42 3.56
CA GLU A 60 5.99 -11.91 2.22
C GLU A 60 6.20 -13.43 2.30
N LEU A 61 5.34 -14.21 1.68
CA LEU A 61 5.50 -15.66 1.55
C LEU A 61 6.04 -15.99 0.16
N PHE A 62 7.26 -16.52 0.10
CA PHE A 62 7.80 -17.12 -1.11
C PHE A 62 7.31 -18.56 -1.20
N THR A 63 6.54 -18.87 -2.24
CA THR A 63 5.83 -20.13 -2.45
C THR A 63 5.87 -20.56 -3.92
N ALA A 64 5.43 -21.76 -4.23
CA ALA A 64 5.25 -22.24 -5.61
C ALA A 64 4.20 -23.35 -5.67
N GLN A 65 3.44 -23.40 -6.75
CA GLN A 65 2.46 -24.48 -7.01
C GLN A 65 3.11 -25.86 -7.06
N GLY A 66 4.35 -25.95 -7.57
CA GLY A 66 5.10 -27.18 -7.65
C GLY A 66 5.74 -27.66 -6.33
N CYS A 67 5.73 -26.85 -5.27
CA CYS A 67 6.38 -27.14 -4.01
C CYS A 67 5.47 -27.95 -3.08
N SER A 68 5.78 -29.21 -2.80
CA SER A 68 4.95 -30.09 -1.96
C SER A 68 4.90 -29.70 -0.49
N ALA A 69 5.89 -28.95 0.00
CA ALA A 69 5.95 -28.42 1.36
C ALA A 69 5.20 -27.08 1.54
N CYS A 70 4.74 -26.43 0.44
CA CYS A 70 4.16 -25.10 0.49
C CYS A 70 2.70 -25.01 0.94
N PRO A 71 1.80 -25.98 0.68
CA PRO A 71 0.37 -25.83 0.97
C PRO A 71 0.02 -25.46 2.42
N PRO A 72 0.71 -25.93 3.47
CA PRO A 72 0.45 -25.46 4.85
C PRO A 72 0.77 -23.98 5.05
N ALA A 73 1.83 -23.46 4.41
CA ALA A 73 2.19 -22.03 4.47
C ALA A 73 1.20 -21.16 3.68
N ASP A 74 0.72 -21.63 2.54
CA ASP A 74 -0.32 -20.95 1.76
C ASP A 74 -1.63 -20.86 2.55
N SER A 75 -2.00 -21.92 3.27
CA SER A 75 -3.17 -21.93 4.16
C SER A 75 -3.01 -20.97 5.35
N MET A 76 -1.82 -20.84 5.92
CA MET A 76 -1.50 -19.84 6.94
C MET A 76 -1.64 -18.44 6.39
N LEU A 77 -1.08 -18.18 5.20
CA LEU A 77 -1.18 -16.88 4.56
C LEU A 77 -2.63 -16.48 4.30
N ALA A 78 -3.49 -17.43 3.87
CA ALA A 78 -4.91 -17.19 3.67
C ALA A 78 -5.60 -16.66 4.94
N GLN A 79 -5.26 -17.23 6.11
CA GLN A 79 -5.78 -16.77 7.40
C GLN A 79 -5.24 -15.37 7.77
N LEU A 80 -3.96 -15.13 7.53
CA LEU A 80 -3.32 -13.83 7.80
C LEU A 80 -3.83 -12.73 6.87
N ALA A 81 -4.21 -13.06 5.64
CA ALA A 81 -4.78 -12.12 4.67
C ALA A 81 -6.12 -11.51 5.12
N MET A 82 -6.82 -12.17 6.04
CA MET A 82 -8.07 -11.66 6.64
C MET A 82 -7.86 -10.66 7.78
N ARG A 83 -6.64 -10.54 8.29
CA ARG A 83 -6.31 -9.61 9.38
C ARG A 83 -6.14 -8.19 8.85
N GLU A 84 -6.59 -7.20 9.60
CA GLU A 84 -6.42 -5.78 9.24
C GLU A 84 -5.03 -5.24 9.63
N ASP A 85 -4.41 -5.81 10.64
CA ASP A 85 -3.07 -5.42 11.13
C ASP A 85 -1.92 -6.08 10.35
N VAL A 86 -2.23 -6.99 9.39
CA VAL A 86 -1.26 -7.69 8.57
C VAL A 86 -1.52 -7.46 7.07
N ILE A 87 -0.47 -7.17 6.34
CA ILE A 87 -0.45 -7.17 4.87
C ILE A 87 0.28 -8.43 4.43
N ALA A 88 -0.46 -9.51 4.23
CA ALA A 88 0.08 -10.79 3.78
C ALA A 88 0.10 -10.85 2.25
N LEU A 89 1.25 -11.15 1.65
CA LEU A 89 1.50 -11.17 0.21
C LEU A 89 2.13 -12.50 -0.20
N ALA A 90 1.56 -13.18 -1.21
CA ALA A 90 2.12 -14.38 -1.81
C ALA A 90 2.99 -14.01 -3.02
N LEU A 91 4.25 -14.41 -3.00
CA LEU A 91 5.22 -14.22 -4.07
C LEU A 91 5.58 -15.59 -4.64
N HIS A 92 4.94 -15.94 -5.76
CA HIS A 92 5.22 -17.20 -6.44
C HIS A 92 6.56 -17.13 -7.19
N VAL A 93 7.40 -18.13 -6.99
CA VAL A 93 8.74 -18.23 -7.57
C VAL A 93 8.80 -19.24 -8.72
N ASP A 94 9.64 -18.97 -9.71
CA ASP A 94 9.73 -19.71 -10.97
C ASP A 94 10.73 -20.86 -10.97
N TYR A 95 11.58 -20.98 -9.94
CA TYR A 95 12.61 -21.99 -9.92
C TYR A 95 12.11 -23.42 -9.61
N TRP A 96 10.80 -23.62 -9.46
CA TRP A 96 10.16 -24.93 -9.39
C TRP A 96 9.62 -25.44 -10.74
N ASP A 97 9.58 -24.60 -11.77
CA ASP A 97 8.98 -24.93 -13.07
C ASP A 97 9.65 -26.11 -13.77
N TYR A 98 10.90 -26.42 -13.42
CA TYR A 98 11.65 -27.54 -13.99
C TYR A 98 11.06 -28.93 -13.68
N ILE A 99 10.15 -29.04 -12.71
CA ILE A 99 9.51 -30.31 -12.35
C ILE A 99 8.36 -30.71 -13.27
N GLY A 100 8.14 -29.97 -14.35
CA GLY A 100 7.11 -30.25 -15.37
C GLY A 100 5.79 -29.53 -15.17
N TRP A 101 5.71 -28.59 -14.22
CA TRP A 101 4.58 -27.70 -14.01
C TRP A 101 5.07 -26.26 -13.91
N ALA A 102 4.65 -25.41 -14.85
CA ALA A 102 4.92 -23.98 -14.79
C ALA A 102 3.90 -23.30 -13.88
N ASP A 103 4.37 -22.66 -12.81
CA ASP A 103 3.52 -21.92 -11.89
C ASP A 103 2.95 -20.68 -12.58
N THR A 104 1.62 -20.63 -12.73
CA THR A 104 0.91 -19.57 -13.46
C THR A 104 1.00 -18.20 -12.79
N PHE A 105 1.44 -18.12 -11.55
CA PHE A 105 1.61 -16.90 -10.77
C PHE A 105 3.07 -16.52 -10.57
N ALA A 106 4.01 -17.38 -10.97
CA ALA A 106 5.42 -17.13 -10.77
C ALA A 106 5.92 -15.93 -11.59
N LEU A 107 6.75 -15.12 -10.96
CA LEU A 107 7.46 -14.03 -11.60
C LEU A 107 8.95 -14.14 -11.28
N PRO A 108 9.87 -14.02 -12.27
CA PRO A 108 11.32 -14.03 -12.06
C PRO A 108 11.76 -12.97 -11.03
N GLU A 109 11.07 -11.83 -10.98
CA GLU A 109 11.32 -10.74 -10.03
C GLU A 109 11.10 -11.17 -8.57
N HIS A 110 10.20 -12.13 -8.32
CA HIS A 110 10.00 -12.69 -6.98
C HIS A 110 11.21 -13.55 -6.56
N THR A 111 11.70 -14.38 -7.47
CA THR A 111 12.93 -15.16 -7.25
C THR A 111 14.13 -14.25 -7.01
N ASP A 112 14.27 -13.16 -7.76
CA ASP A 112 15.36 -12.20 -7.58
C ASP A 112 15.23 -11.43 -6.26
N ARG A 113 14.01 -11.08 -5.84
CA ARG A 113 13.74 -10.48 -4.53
C ARG A 113 14.14 -11.44 -3.40
N GLN A 114 13.80 -12.72 -3.52
CA GLN A 114 14.19 -13.74 -2.54
C GLN A 114 15.71 -13.92 -2.46
N LYS A 115 16.39 -14.03 -3.61
CA LYS A 115 17.87 -14.11 -3.67
C LYS A 115 18.52 -12.90 -3.01
N TYR A 116 17.89 -11.73 -3.13
CA TYR A 116 18.40 -10.52 -2.49
C TYR A 116 18.31 -10.62 -0.97
N TYR A 117 17.18 -11.02 -0.42
CA TYR A 117 17.03 -11.28 1.01
C TYR A 117 18.02 -12.33 1.51
N ALA A 118 18.23 -13.42 0.76
CA ALA A 118 19.20 -14.45 1.11
C ALA A 118 20.61 -13.83 1.25
N ARG A 119 21.08 -13.11 0.22
CA ARG A 119 22.40 -12.46 0.24
C ARG A 119 22.56 -11.47 1.38
N ARG A 120 21.54 -10.64 1.64
CA ARG A 120 21.54 -9.66 2.74
C ARG A 120 21.71 -10.35 4.10
N ASN A 121 21.14 -11.54 4.27
CA ASN A 121 21.21 -12.32 5.50
C ASN A 121 22.38 -13.31 5.53
N GLY A 122 23.34 -13.20 4.59
CA GLY A 122 24.53 -14.06 4.54
C GLY A 122 24.26 -15.48 4.06
N HIS A 123 23.10 -15.74 3.43
CA HIS A 123 22.76 -17.05 2.88
C HIS A 123 23.05 -17.09 1.37
N SER A 124 23.52 -18.26 0.90
CA SER A 124 23.77 -18.53 -0.52
C SER A 124 22.64 -19.27 -1.23
N THR A 125 21.68 -19.78 -0.49
CA THR A 125 20.58 -20.61 -0.99
C THR A 125 19.23 -19.95 -0.72
N ILE A 126 18.28 -20.23 -1.59
CA ILE A 126 16.86 -19.89 -1.46
C ILE A 126 16.05 -21.19 -1.38
N TYR A 127 14.87 -21.12 -0.77
CA TYR A 127 14.01 -22.27 -0.56
C TYR A 127 12.55 -21.83 -0.42
N THR A 128 11.62 -22.75 -0.62
CA THR A 128 10.19 -22.56 -0.33
C THR A 128 9.68 -23.68 0.58
N PRO A 129 8.68 -23.41 1.43
CA PRO A 129 8.12 -22.08 1.71
C PRO A 129 9.03 -21.26 2.61
N GLN A 130 9.17 -19.96 2.31
CA GLN A 130 9.92 -19.01 3.14
C GLN A 130 9.07 -17.78 3.42
N VAL A 131 9.06 -17.33 4.67
CA VAL A 131 8.38 -16.10 5.11
C VAL A 131 9.41 -15.04 5.44
N ILE A 132 9.16 -13.83 4.96
CA ILE A 132 9.88 -12.61 5.39
C ILE A 132 8.88 -11.71 6.09
N VAL A 133 9.15 -11.29 7.33
CA VAL A 133 8.34 -10.34 8.08
C VAL A 133 9.01 -8.99 8.10
N ASN A 134 8.31 -7.96 7.64
CA ASN A 134 8.77 -6.56 7.52
C ASN A 134 10.14 -6.39 6.82
N GLY A 135 10.54 -7.31 5.94
CA GLY A 135 11.85 -7.27 5.28
C GLY A 135 13.03 -7.57 6.20
N ALA A 136 12.79 -7.93 7.46
CA ALA A 136 13.78 -8.12 8.52
C ALA A 136 13.94 -9.58 8.93
N ASP A 137 12.86 -10.24 9.34
CA ASP A 137 12.92 -11.62 9.85
C ASP A 137 12.71 -12.63 8.73
N VAL A 138 13.63 -13.58 8.63
CA VAL A 138 13.59 -14.70 7.68
C VAL A 138 13.20 -15.98 8.43
N ILE A 139 12.06 -16.56 8.08
CA ILE A 139 11.47 -17.68 8.79
C ILE A 139 11.11 -18.80 7.79
N GLU A 140 11.34 -20.06 8.15
CA GLU A 140 10.81 -21.19 7.40
C GLU A 140 9.27 -21.14 7.43
N GLY A 141 8.61 -21.21 6.27
CA GLY A 141 7.20 -20.87 6.11
C GLY A 141 6.19 -21.75 6.85
N PHE A 142 6.61 -22.92 7.32
CA PHE A 142 5.74 -23.79 8.13
C PHE A 142 5.89 -23.59 9.65
N ARG A 143 6.76 -22.70 10.11
CA ARG A 143 6.98 -22.41 11.52
C ARG A 143 5.99 -21.35 12.03
N VAL A 144 4.70 -21.71 12.06
CA VAL A 144 3.59 -20.79 12.35
C VAL A 144 3.81 -19.96 13.60
N MET A 145 4.26 -20.57 14.71
CA MET A 145 4.48 -19.85 15.97
C MET A 145 5.59 -18.82 15.88
N GLN A 146 6.64 -19.07 15.10
CA GLN A 146 7.71 -18.08 14.88
C GLN A 146 7.19 -16.91 14.05
N VAL A 147 6.39 -17.19 13.02
CA VAL A 147 5.74 -16.15 12.21
C VAL A 147 4.83 -15.28 13.05
N MET A 148 3.99 -15.89 13.92
CA MET A 148 3.08 -15.14 14.80
C MET A 148 3.84 -14.28 15.81
N ASN A 149 4.91 -14.80 16.40
CA ASN A 149 5.75 -14.04 17.33
C ASN A 149 6.44 -12.84 16.64
N ALA A 150 6.95 -13.03 15.42
CA ALA A 150 7.54 -11.93 14.65
C ALA A 150 6.49 -10.86 14.31
N ILE A 151 5.28 -11.26 13.90
CA ILE A 151 4.17 -10.32 13.67
C ILE A 151 3.87 -9.51 14.94
N ASP A 152 3.73 -10.19 16.09
CA ASP A 152 3.41 -9.52 17.36
C ASP A 152 4.54 -8.58 17.81
N GLN A 153 5.80 -8.96 17.60
CA GLN A 153 6.96 -8.14 17.89
C GLN A 153 6.92 -6.83 17.06
N HIS A 154 6.83 -6.96 15.72
CA HIS A 154 6.82 -5.80 14.83
C HIS A 154 5.58 -4.89 15.01
N ARG A 155 4.43 -5.49 15.36
CA ARG A 155 3.23 -4.70 15.69
C ARG A 155 3.41 -3.88 16.97
N GLY A 156 4.17 -4.40 17.94
CA GLY A 156 4.47 -3.70 19.19
C GLY A 156 5.46 -2.54 19.03
N GLU A 157 6.15 -2.44 17.90
CA GLU A 157 7.08 -1.35 17.64
C GLU A 157 6.33 -0.07 17.24
N PRO A 158 6.74 1.10 17.75
CA PRO A 158 6.10 2.37 17.36
C PRO A 158 6.31 2.66 15.88
N ALA A 159 5.22 2.98 15.18
CA ALA A 159 5.29 3.38 13.78
C ALA A 159 6.11 4.68 13.64
N GLN A 160 7.23 4.62 12.95
CA GLN A 160 8.11 5.79 12.72
C GLN A 160 7.59 6.68 11.59
N ILE A 161 6.78 6.15 10.71
CA ILE A 161 6.23 6.82 9.54
C ILE A 161 4.72 6.62 9.54
N VAL A 162 3.99 7.71 9.34
CA VAL A 162 2.57 7.69 9.00
C VAL A 162 2.45 7.69 7.49
N LEU A 163 1.80 6.67 6.92
CA LEU A 163 1.56 6.54 5.49
C LEU A 163 0.06 6.50 5.23
N GLN A 164 -0.40 7.36 4.35
CA GLN A 164 -1.80 7.48 3.97
C GLN A 164 -1.96 7.36 2.46
N LEU A 165 -2.95 6.59 2.04
CA LEU A 165 -3.33 6.40 0.65
C LEU A 165 -4.74 6.89 0.42
N ASN A 166 -4.97 7.54 -0.70
CA ASN A 166 -6.29 7.93 -1.17
C ASN A 166 -6.41 7.72 -2.67
N ARG A 167 -7.58 7.30 -3.15
CA ARG A 167 -7.89 7.30 -4.58
C ARG A 167 -8.61 8.59 -4.91
N ALA A 168 -7.95 9.45 -5.68
CA ALA A 168 -8.55 10.69 -6.15
C ALA A 168 -9.74 10.43 -7.11
N SER A 169 -10.60 11.40 -7.26
CA SER A 169 -11.70 11.32 -8.24
C SER A 169 -11.23 11.18 -9.70
N SER A 170 -10.00 11.59 -9.99
CA SER A 170 -9.31 11.37 -11.27
C SER A 170 -8.86 9.92 -11.50
N GLY A 171 -8.98 9.05 -10.48
CA GLY A 171 -8.45 7.69 -10.49
C GLY A 171 -6.98 7.57 -10.06
N ALA A 172 -6.28 8.68 -9.87
CA ALA A 172 -4.90 8.66 -9.42
C ALA A 172 -4.79 8.19 -7.95
N LEU A 173 -3.69 7.52 -7.61
CA LEU A 173 -3.31 7.20 -6.25
C LEU A 173 -2.57 8.38 -5.63
N GLU A 174 -3.14 8.98 -4.60
CA GLU A 174 -2.48 9.98 -3.77
C GLU A 174 -1.79 9.29 -2.58
N ILE A 175 -0.52 9.58 -2.42
CA ILE A 175 0.34 9.02 -1.36
C ILE A 175 0.84 10.18 -0.52
N ARG A 176 0.57 10.14 0.78
CA ARG A 176 1.13 11.09 1.74
C ARG A 176 1.87 10.33 2.84
N ALA A 177 3.07 10.80 3.15
CA ALA A 177 3.82 10.23 4.26
C ALA A 177 4.57 11.33 5.03
N HIS A 178 4.67 11.14 6.34
CA HIS A 178 5.46 12.02 7.22
C HIS A 178 6.02 11.22 8.40
N ARG A 179 7.04 11.76 9.03
CA ARG A 179 7.57 11.20 10.29
C ARG A 179 6.50 11.23 11.36
N ASN A 180 6.44 10.18 12.16
CA ASN A 180 5.60 10.15 13.36
C ASN A 180 6.40 10.73 14.53
N GLU A 181 6.20 12.02 14.80
CA GLU A 181 6.90 12.74 15.89
C GLU A 181 6.61 12.13 17.27
N GLY A 182 5.47 11.44 17.44
CA GLY A 182 5.12 10.73 18.68
C GLY A 182 5.98 9.48 18.93
N ALA A 183 6.58 8.90 17.91
CA ALA A 183 7.40 7.69 18.03
C ALA A 183 8.74 7.94 18.72
N GLU A 184 9.34 9.12 18.55
CA GLU A 184 10.60 9.50 19.21
C GLU A 184 10.44 9.57 20.74
N GLY A 185 9.31 10.06 21.22
CA GLY A 185 8.97 10.08 22.65
C GLY A 185 8.79 8.67 23.25
N ALA A 186 8.14 7.78 22.52
CA ALA A 186 7.89 6.40 22.96
C ALA A 186 9.18 5.57 23.04
N ALA A 187 10.07 5.69 22.06
CA ALA A 187 11.37 5.01 22.06
C ALA A 187 12.25 5.46 23.23
N ALA A 188 12.21 6.76 23.60
CA ALA A 188 12.95 7.31 24.75
C ALA A 188 12.39 6.80 26.10
N ILE A 189 11.09 6.52 26.19
CA ILE A 189 10.46 5.99 27.41
C ILE A 189 10.83 4.52 27.59
N VAL A 190 10.80 3.72 26.52
CA VAL A 190 11.17 2.31 26.57
C VAL A 190 12.65 2.14 26.97
N SER A 191 13.56 2.97 26.43
CA SER A 191 14.98 2.96 26.80
C SER A 191 15.23 3.34 28.28
N ARG A 192 14.40 4.22 28.86
CA ARG A 192 14.51 4.60 30.29
C ARG A 192 13.96 3.53 31.22
N SER A 193 12.97 2.78 30.80
CA SER A 193 12.38 1.69 31.60
C SER A 193 13.28 0.44 31.64
N ALA A 194 14.13 0.23 30.64
CA ALA A 194 15.07 -0.88 30.57
C ALA A 194 16.31 -0.75 31.47
N HIS A 195 16.59 0.44 32.05
CA HIS A 195 17.76 0.69 32.89
C HIS A 195 17.55 0.38 34.38
N GLY A 196 16.45 -0.23 34.76
CA GLY A 196 16.07 -0.53 36.16
C GLY A 196 16.27 -1.97 36.62
N GLY A 197 16.87 -2.85 35.86
CA GLY A 197 17.07 -4.26 36.28
C GLY A 197 18.27 -4.87 35.55
N GLY A 198 19.33 -5.17 36.32
CA GLY A 198 20.56 -5.76 35.80
C GLY A 198 20.35 -7.09 35.14
N ALA A 199 20.49 -7.12 33.84
CA ALA A 199 20.88 -8.24 33.02
C ALA A 199 21.60 -7.65 31.82
N GLU A 200 22.81 -8.13 31.53
CA GLU A 200 23.58 -7.76 30.35
C GLU A 200 22.75 -8.05 29.10
N ALA A 201 22.07 -7.01 28.61
CA ALA A 201 21.52 -7.02 27.28
C ALA A 201 22.69 -6.91 26.32
N LEU A 202 22.96 -7.98 25.56
CA LEU A 202 23.74 -7.92 24.35
C LEU A 202 23.21 -6.73 23.53
N ALA A 203 24.02 -5.69 23.46
CA ALA A 203 23.75 -4.50 22.69
C ALA A 203 23.49 -4.95 21.25
N ALA A 204 22.22 -4.87 20.83
CA ALA A 204 21.91 -4.71 19.42
C ALA A 204 22.67 -3.46 18.99
N SER A 205 23.81 -3.68 18.33
CA SER A 205 24.60 -2.62 17.74
C SER A 205 23.73 -1.95 16.68
N GLY A 206 23.09 -0.86 17.08
CA GLY A 206 22.57 0.11 16.14
C GLY A 206 23.73 0.48 15.23
N ARG A 207 23.72 0.01 14.02
CA ARG A 207 24.60 0.48 12.97
C ARG A 207 24.29 1.97 12.81
N ALA A 208 25.08 2.80 13.46
CA ALA A 208 25.19 4.19 13.09
C ALA A 208 25.68 4.20 11.64
N GLY A 209 24.76 4.37 10.70
CA GLY A 209 25.03 4.47 9.28
C GLY A 209 25.95 5.65 9.05
N SER A 210 27.09 5.39 8.42
CA SER A 210 27.93 6.39 7.79
C SER A 210 27.07 7.33 6.95
N GLY A 211 27.23 8.66 7.11
CA GLY A 211 26.42 9.75 6.56
C GLY A 211 26.28 9.81 5.03
N GLY A 212 25.67 8.80 4.45
CA GLY A 212 25.06 8.82 3.12
C GLY A 212 23.57 9.04 3.29
N GLU A 213 22.98 9.91 2.49
CA GLU A 213 21.54 10.20 2.49
C GLU A 213 20.76 8.88 2.50
N GLU A 214 20.16 8.51 3.64
CA GLU A 214 19.23 7.39 3.76
C GLU A 214 17.97 7.74 2.96
N ARG A 215 17.93 7.29 1.71
CA ARG A 215 16.73 7.41 0.88
C ARG A 215 15.94 6.13 1.01
N LEU A 216 14.75 6.25 1.57
CA LEU A 216 13.76 5.18 1.55
C LEU A 216 13.23 5.01 0.14
N VAL A 217 12.86 3.79 -0.22
CA VAL A 217 12.30 3.44 -1.53
C VAL A 217 10.81 3.21 -1.37
N LEU A 218 10.02 3.88 -2.22
CA LEU A 218 8.59 3.64 -2.32
C LEU A 218 8.32 2.54 -3.33
N LYS A 219 7.58 1.53 -2.91
CA LYS A 219 7.15 0.41 -3.73
C LYS A 219 5.64 0.40 -3.87
N LEU A 220 5.16 0.21 -5.08
CA LEU A 220 3.76 -0.09 -5.39
C LEU A 220 3.66 -1.57 -5.73
N VAL A 221 2.84 -2.29 -4.98
CA VAL A 221 2.59 -3.71 -5.14
C VAL A 221 1.13 -3.91 -5.51
N ARG A 222 0.87 -4.63 -6.59
CA ARG A 222 -0.48 -5.07 -6.96
C ARG A 222 -0.63 -6.56 -6.69
N TYR A 223 -1.83 -6.98 -6.37
CA TYR A 223 -2.08 -8.38 -6.09
C TYR A 223 -3.50 -8.79 -6.47
N THR A 224 -3.67 -10.05 -6.82
CA THR A 224 -4.97 -10.70 -6.97
C THR A 224 -5.42 -11.22 -5.60
N PRO A 225 -6.62 -10.88 -5.11
CA PRO A 225 -7.07 -11.26 -3.77
C PRO A 225 -7.12 -12.76 -3.54
N SER A 226 -7.58 -13.52 -4.52
CA SER A 226 -7.60 -14.99 -4.48
C SER A 226 -7.70 -15.61 -5.86
N ALA A 227 -7.13 -16.79 -6.00
CA ALA A 227 -7.29 -17.62 -7.21
C ALA A 227 -7.22 -19.09 -6.83
N THR A 228 -7.80 -19.92 -7.69
CA THR A 228 -7.76 -21.37 -7.56
C THR A 228 -7.15 -21.96 -8.81
N VAL A 229 -6.29 -22.95 -8.65
CA VAL A 229 -5.60 -23.67 -9.73
C VAL A 229 -5.73 -25.17 -9.54
N GLU A 230 -6.12 -25.88 -10.58
CA GLU A 230 -5.98 -27.34 -10.65
C GLU A 230 -4.54 -27.63 -11.12
N ILE A 231 -3.75 -28.30 -10.29
CA ILE A 231 -2.35 -28.58 -10.58
C ILE A 231 -2.28 -29.92 -11.31
N GLU A 232 -1.87 -29.89 -12.59
CA GLU A 232 -1.94 -31.05 -13.49
C GLU A 232 -0.64 -31.85 -13.59
N ALA A 233 0.46 -31.33 -13.00
CA ALA A 233 1.75 -32.02 -13.00
C ALA A 233 2.63 -31.57 -11.80
N GLY A 234 3.79 -32.22 -11.62
CA GLY A 234 4.74 -31.94 -10.56
C GLY A 234 4.38 -32.59 -9.22
N GLU A 235 5.02 -32.14 -8.12
CA GLU A 235 4.86 -32.78 -6.80
C GLU A 235 3.46 -32.62 -6.20
N ASN A 236 2.67 -31.65 -6.66
CA ASN A 236 1.31 -31.39 -6.22
C ASN A 236 0.26 -31.80 -7.27
N GLU A 237 0.62 -32.65 -8.24
CA GLU A 237 -0.30 -33.16 -9.27
C GLU A 237 -1.61 -33.70 -8.68
N GLY A 238 -2.74 -33.32 -9.30
CA GLY A 238 -4.09 -33.70 -8.88
C GLY A 238 -4.64 -32.92 -7.69
N ARG A 239 -3.90 -31.94 -7.15
CA ARG A 239 -4.38 -31.06 -6.09
C ARG A 239 -5.02 -29.81 -6.67
N ARG A 240 -6.04 -29.32 -5.97
CA ARG A 240 -6.60 -28.00 -6.16
C ARG A 240 -5.95 -27.05 -5.17
N GLY A 241 -5.14 -26.12 -5.67
CA GLY A 241 -4.50 -25.07 -4.88
C GLY A 241 -5.40 -23.83 -4.76
N GLU A 242 -5.56 -23.32 -3.55
CA GLU A 242 -6.23 -22.05 -3.27
C GLU A 242 -5.18 -21.04 -2.77
N TYR A 243 -5.01 -19.94 -3.49
CA TYR A 243 -4.00 -18.93 -3.22
C TYR A 243 -4.63 -17.60 -2.91
N HIS A 244 -4.02 -16.82 -2.02
CA HIS A 244 -4.54 -15.54 -1.56
C HIS A 244 -3.48 -14.44 -1.67
N ASN A 245 -3.92 -13.22 -1.98
CA ASN A 245 -3.09 -12.02 -2.12
C ASN A 245 -1.84 -12.26 -2.98
N ILE A 246 -2.06 -12.85 -4.15
CA ILE A 246 -1.04 -13.24 -5.11
C ILE A 246 -0.47 -11.99 -5.76
N VAL A 247 0.79 -11.68 -5.54
CA VAL A 247 1.45 -10.51 -6.12
C VAL A 247 1.56 -10.66 -7.62
N THR A 248 1.08 -9.65 -8.35
CA THR A 248 1.08 -9.59 -9.81
C THR A 248 2.06 -8.55 -10.35
N SER A 249 2.45 -7.57 -9.55
CA SER A 249 3.50 -6.62 -9.90
C SER A 249 4.12 -5.98 -8.67
N TRP A 250 5.42 -5.62 -8.80
CA TRP A 250 6.20 -4.98 -7.76
C TRP A 250 7.08 -3.88 -8.37
N GLN A 251 6.69 -2.63 -8.20
CA GLN A 251 7.31 -1.50 -8.89
C GLN A 251 7.90 -0.49 -7.91
N THR A 252 9.06 0.08 -8.25
CA THR A 252 9.58 1.26 -7.56
C THR A 252 8.93 2.49 -8.15
N ILE A 253 8.25 3.29 -7.33
CA ILE A 253 7.55 4.51 -7.74
C ILE A 253 8.24 5.79 -7.29
N GLY A 254 9.22 5.71 -6.41
CA GLY A 254 9.96 6.88 -5.96
C GLY A 254 10.92 6.57 -4.81
N THR A 255 11.55 7.64 -4.31
CA THR A 255 12.40 7.61 -3.13
C THR A 255 12.06 8.79 -2.22
N TRP A 256 12.29 8.64 -0.92
CA TRP A 256 12.05 9.67 0.09
C TRP A 256 13.19 9.72 1.11
N ASP A 257 13.61 10.92 1.49
CA ASP A 257 14.72 11.15 2.42
C ASP A 257 14.25 11.53 3.84
N MET A 258 12.95 11.53 4.08
CA MET A 258 12.31 11.88 5.36
C MET A 258 12.59 13.32 5.86
N ARG A 259 13.20 14.21 5.06
CA ARG A 259 13.51 15.60 5.48
C ARG A 259 12.27 16.51 5.49
N SER A 260 11.31 16.20 4.64
CA SER A 260 10.02 16.89 4.51
C SER A 260 8.89 15.87 4.33
N PRO A 261 7.65 16.23 4.62
CA PRO A 261 6.52 15.39 4.25
C PRO A 261 6.55 15.02 2.77
N LEU A 262 6.20 13.76 2.47
CA LEU A 262 6.05 13.27 1.11
C LEU A 262 4.62 13.51 0.65
N GLU A 263 4.46 14.09 -0.53
CA GLU A 263 3.21 14.13 -1.28
C GLU A 263 3.50 13.69 -2.71
N MET A 264 2.82 12.65 -3.15
CA MET A 264 3.00 12.06 -4.47
C MET A 264 1.66 11.66 -5.05
N SER A 265 1.51 11.83 -6.37
CA SER A 265 0.37 11.32 -7.13
C SER A 265 0.87 10.40 -8.24
N VAL A 266 0.32 9.19 -8.31
CA VAL A 266 0.70 8.17 -9.29
C VAL A 266 -0.53 7.77 -10.08
N GLN A 267 -0.45 7.81 -11.41
CA GLN A 267 -1.52 7.27 -12.23
C GLN A 267 -1.54 5.75 -12.10
N ILE A 268 -2.70 5.21 -11.80
CA ILE A 268 -2.92 3.77 -11.64
C ILE A 268 -4.08 3.33 -12.53
N ASP A 269 -3.88 2.24 -13.25
CA ASP A 269 -4.92 1.63 -14.06
C ASP A 269 -5.66 0.56 -13.25
N GLY A 270 -6.95 0.40 -13.55
CA GLY A 270 -7.78 -0.64 -12.93
C GLY A 270 -8.16 -0.35 -11.47
N SER A 271 -8.90 -1.30 -10.92
CA SER A 271 -9.41 -1.26 -9.54
C SER A 271 -8.78 -2.32 -8.64
N ASP A 272 -7.77 -3.04 -9.11
CA ASP A 272 -7.12 -4.09 -8.34
C ASP A 272 -6.58 -3.57 -7.02
N PRO A 273 -6.66 -4.35 -5.96
CA PRO A 273 -6.09 -4.00 -4.68
C PRO A 273 -4.59 -3.75 -4.80
N LEU A 274 -4.11 -2.81 -4.01
CA LEU A 274 -2.71 -2.44 -4.01
C LEU A 274 -2.18 -2.14 -2.60
N VAL A 275 -0.87 -2.23 -2.48
CA VAL A 275 -0.12 -1.85 -1.29
C VAL A 275 0.96 -0.88 -1.69
N VAL A 276 1.16 0.17 -0.90
CA VAL A 276 2.36 0.99 -0.96
C VAL A 276 3.24 0.65 0.23
N LEU A 277 4.50 0.38 -0.03
CA LEU A 277 5.52 0.11 0.97
C LEU A 277 6.55 1.23 0.95
N ILE A 278 6.99 1.65 2.13
CA ILE A 278 8.19 2.47 2.32
C ILE A 278 9.24 1.56 2.94
N GLN A 279 10.27 1.25 2.19
CA GLN A 279 11.30 0.26 2.53
C GLN A 279 12.68 0.91 2.50
N GLU A 280 13.55 0.53 3.39
CA GLU A 280 14.98 0.87 3.30
C GLU A 280 15.58 0.39 1.99
N ARG A 281 16.62 1.10 1.53
CA ARG A 281 17.37 0.68 0.34
C ARG A 281 17.88 -0.74 0.51
N ASP A 282 18.17 -1.35 -0.64
CA ASP A 282 18.75 -2.69 -0.65
C ASP A 282 17.85 -3.73 0.05
N GLN A 283 16.53 -3.59 -0.16
CA GLN A 283 15.48 -4.44 0.43
C GLN A 283 15.67 -4.62 1.94
N GLY A 284 15.96 -3.53 2.65
CA GLY A 284 16.02 -3.51 4.08
C GLY A 284 14.66 -3.61 4.73
N GLU A 285 14.56 -3.10 5.95
CA GLU A 285 13.33 -3.13 6.71
C GLU A 285 12.22 -2.33 6.01
N ILE A 286 10.99 -2.84 6.07
CA ILE A 286 9.79 -2.12 5.64
C ILE A 286 9.34 -1.23 6.80
N MET A 287 9.60 0.06 6.65
CA MET A 287 9.35 1.08 7.67
C MET A 287 7.88 1.46 7.80
N ALA A 288 7.13 1.40 6.71
CA ALA A 288 5.70 1.63 6.67
C ALA A 288 5.04 0.91 5.49
N ALA A 289 3.80 0.55 5.69
CA ALA A 289 2.96 -0.02 4.64
C ALA A 289 1.52 0.48 4.79
N ALA A 290 0.84 0.63 3.66
CA ALA A 290 -0.59 0.91 3.64
C ALA A 290 -1.24 0.18 2.46
N ARG A 291 -2.48 -0.26 2.66
CA ARG A 291 -3.27 -1.03 1.70
C ARG A 291 -4.47 -0.22 1.23
N LEU A 292 -4.73 -0.26 -0.08
CA LEU A 292 -5.94 0.27 -0.70
C LEU A 292 -6.68 -0.91 -1.37
N ARG A 293 -7.90 -1.16 -0.93
CA ARG A 293 -8.81 -2.19 -1.46
C ARG A 293 -9.91 -1.59 -2.32
#